data_50d3c241980b7c2419be2823cad3c33f
#
_entry.id   50d3c241980b7c2419be2823cad3c33f
#
_cell.length_a   1.000
_cell.length_b   1.000
_cell.length_c   1.000
_cell.angle_alpha   90.00
_cell.angle_beta   90.00
_cell.angle_gamma   90.00
#
_symmetry.space_group_name_H-M   'P 1'
#
loop_
_entity.id
_entity.type
_entity.pdbx_description
1 polymer ?
#
loop_
_entity_poly.entity_id
_entity_poly.type
_entity_poly.pdbx_seq_one_letter_code
_entity_poly.pdbx_strand_id
1 'polypeptide(L)'
;MTIDAVSMRILPDTANNRALVNEVLIAATDYHLLVEGSAPTPSHVDEFFTSVPEGYTLDDMFPLGFFMGDTMIGGGGILRRWNAPNKAMIGLLAFAPEWRGGGRGRAAVAQIETLARTWPGIDRLRVGVIANNTDALTFWRKVGFIDSGEIKPKYAPYIEDIVILEKPLYS
;
A
#
# COMPACT_ATOMS: atom_id res chain seq x y z
N MET A 1 21.91 -14.41 -16.74
CA MET A 1 21.37 -14.52 -15.39
C MET A 1 20.21 -13.54 -15.24
N THR A 2 19.00 -14.03 -15.15
CA THR A 2 17.83 -13.21 -14.93
C THR A 2 17.81 -12.81 -13.45
N ILE A 3 17.90 -11.53 -13.17
CA ILE A 3 17.60 -11.02 -11.84
C ILE A 3 16.08 -11.10 -11.71
N ASP A 4 15.61 -11.88 -10.77
CA ASP A 4 14.19 -11.97 -10.47
C ASP A 4 13.71 -10.60 -10.02
N ALA A 5 13.01 -9.90 -10.90
CA ALA A 5 12.45 -8.60 -10.61
C ALA A 5 11.08 -8.73 -9.95
N VAL A 6 10.77 -7.79 -9.06
CA VAL A 6 9.43 -7.68 -8.50
C VAL A 6 8.46 -7.32 -9.62
N SER A 7 7.36 -8.06 -9.74
CA SER A 7 6.27 -7.73 -10.66
C SER A 7 5.00 -7.41 -9.90
N MET A 8 4.35 -6.32 -10.27
CA MET A 8 3.06 -5.91 -9.70
C MET A 8 1.92 -6.44 -10.57
N ARG A 9 0.88 -6.97 -9.92
CA ARG A 9 -0.35 -7.41 -10.57
C ARG A 9 -1.54 -6.78 -9.87
N ILE A 10 -2.52 -6.32 -10.64
CA ILE A 10 -3.83 -5.96 -10.10
C ILE A 10 -4.57 -7.26 -9.86
N LEU A 11 -5.02 -7.48 -8.63
CA LEU A 11 -5.60 -8.75 -8.22
C LEU A 11 -7.12 -8.75 -8.36
N PRO A 12 -7.70 -9.59 -9.24
CA PRO A 12 -9.12 -9.88 -9.16
C PRO A 12 -9.49 -10.55 -7.83
N ASP A 13 -10.68 -10.29 -7.34
CA ASP A 13 -11.19 -10.91 -6.12
C ASP A 13 -11.59 -12.37 -6.41
N THR A 14 -10.66 -13.28 -6.20
CA THR A 14 -10.83 -14.72 -6.37
C THR A 14 -10.42 -15.45 -5.10
N ALA A 15 -10.91 -16.67 -4.92
CA ALA A 15 -10.54 -17.51 -3.78
C ALA A 15 -9.02 -17.71 -3.71
N ASN A 16 -8.37 -17.93 -4.84
CA ASN A 16 -6.93 -18.12 -4.90
C ASN A 16 -6.17 -16.87 -4.47
N ASN A 17 -6.56 -15.70 -4.98
CA ASN A 17 -5.92 -14.44 -4.60
C ASN A 17 -6.19 -14.07 -3.15
N ARG A 18 -7.36 -14.36 -2.62
CA ARG A 18 -7.66 -14.19 -1.19
C ARG A 18 -6.74 -15.04 -0.31
N ALA A 19 -6.48 -16.28 -0.71
CA ALA A 19 -5.55 -17.14 0.01
C ALA A 19 -4.12 -16.58 0.00
N LEU A 20 -3.64 -16.10 -1.13
CA LEU A 20 -2.32 -15.48 -1.25
C LEU A 20 -2.21 -14.20 -0.40
N VAL A 21 -3.22 -13.36 -0.42
CA VAL A 21 -3.26 -12.14 0.41
C VAL A 21 -3.24 -12.51 1.89
N ASN A 22 -4.03 -13.51 2.29
CA ASN A 22 -4.07 -13.97 3.67
C ASN A 22 -2.67 -14.41 4.15
N GLU A 23 -1.95 -15.16 3.34
CA GLU A 23 -0.58 -15.59 3.66
C GLU A 23 0.36 -14.39 3.87
N VAL A 24 0.29 -13.39 3.00
CA VAL A 24 1.12 -12.17 3.11
C VAL A 24 0.75 -11.38 4.36
N LEU A 25 -0.53 -11.19 4.65
CA LEU A 25 -0.97 -10.44 5.83
C LEU A 25 -0.54 -11.14 7.12
N ILE A 26 -0.68 -12.45 7.20
CA ILE A 26 -0.22 -13.24 8.36
C ILE A 26 1.29 -13.14 8.50
N ALA A 27 2.05 -13.25 7.40
CA ALA A 27 3.51 -13.09 7.43
C ALA A 27 3.91 -11.69 7.96
N ALA A 28 3.13 -10.65 7.63
CA ALA A 28 3.34 -9.28 8.08
C ALA A 28 2.61 -8.96 9.41
N THR A 29 2.44 -9.93 10.29
CA THR A 29 1.80 -9.74 11.61
C THR A 29 2.50 -8.67 12.43
N ASP A 30 3.81 -8.55 12.35
CA ASP A 30 4.58 -7.50 13.03
C ASP A 30 4.09 -6.10 12.65
N TYR A 31 3.78 -5.88 11.38
CA TYR A 31 3.21 -4.62 10.90
C TYR A 31 1.85 -4.34 11.56
N HIS A 32 0.94 -5.32 11.56
CA HIS A 32 -0.38 -5.16 12.15
C HIS A 32 -0.31 -4.90 13.66
N LEU A 33 0.56 -5.59 14.36
CA LEU A 33 0.78 -5.36 15.79
C LEU A 33 1.29 -3.94 16.05
N LEU A 34 2.17 -3.43 15.18
CA LEU A 34 2.72 -2.09 15.33
C LEU A 34 1.65 -1.00 15.11
N VAL A 35 0.80 -1.15 14.10
CA VAL A 35 -0.12 -0.09 13.67
C VAL A 35 -1.52 -0.20 14.26
N GLU A 36 -1.99 -1.40 14.57
CA GLU A 36 -3.33 -1.67 15.10
C GLU A 36 -3.31 -2.29 16.51
N GLY A 37 -2.16 -2.73 16.97
CA GLY A 37 -2.03 -3.38 18.29
C GLY A 37 -2.57 -4.80 18.35
N SER A 38 -2.94 -5.39 17.23
CA SER A 38 -3.49 -6.75 17.14
C SER A 38 -3.05 -7.44 15.86
N ALA A 39 -3.10 -8.79 15.86
CA ALA A 39 -2.78 -9.57 14.68
C ALA A 39 -3.87 -9.45 13.61
N PRO A 40 -3.52 -9.67 12.31
CA PRO A 40 -4.53 -9.63 11.26
C PRO A 40 -5.58 -10.73 11.45
N THR A 41 -6.80 -10.44 11.01
CA THR A 41 -7.94 -11.35 11.04
C THR A 41 -8.43 -11.62 9.62
N PRO A 42 -9.29 -12.63 9.39
CA PRO A 42 -9.87 -12.86 8.06
C PRO A 42 -10.58 -11.64 7.47
N SER A 43 -11.11 -10.74 8.30
CA SER A 43 -11.76 -9.52 7.84
C SER A 43 -10.80 -8.59 7.10
N HIS A 44 -9.52 -8.62 7.40
CA HIS A 44 -8.51 -7.83 6.68
C HIS A 44 -8.40 -8.25 5.21
N VAL A 45 -8.61 -9.54 4.90
CA VAL A 45 -8.65 -10.01 3.52
C VAL A 45 -9.88 -9.46 2.80
N ASP A 46 -11.05 -9.47 3.45
CA ASP A 46 -12.26 -8.87 2.88
C ASP A 46 -12.06 -7.38 2.61
N GLU A 47 -11.50 -6.65 3.57
CA GLU A 47 -11.19 -5.22 3.43
C GLU A 47 -10.22 -4.96 2.28
N PHE A 48 -9.23 -5.80 2.12
CA PHE A 48 -8.24 -5.67 1.05
C PHE A 48 -8.90 -5.63 -0.33
N PHE A 49 -9.94 -6.42 -0.55
CA PHE A 49 -10.63 -6.53 -1.84
C PHE A 49 -11.88 -5.66 -1.97
N THR A 50 -12.53 -5.31 -0.86
CA THR A 50 -13.88 -4.73 -0.91
C THR A 50 -14.05 -3.42 -0.15
N SER A 51 -13.06 -2.99 0.63
CA SER A 51 -13.19 -1.76 1.41
C SER A 51 -12.97 -0.53 0.53
N VAL A 52 -14.02 0.27 0.38
CA VAL A 52 -13.94 1.60 -0.26
C VAL A 52 -14.57 2.64 0.66
N PRO A 53 -14.01 3.86 0.72
CA PRO A 53 -14.61 4.94 1.48
C PRO A 53 -15.97 5.36 0.90
N GLU A 54 -16.76 6.02 1.71
CA GLU A 54 -18.02 6.61 1.26
C GLU A 54 -17.78 7.54 0.06
N GLY A 55 -18.62 7.42 -0.96
CA GLY A 55 -18.50 8.22 -2.19
C GLY A 55 -17.59 7.60 -3.26
N TYR A 56 -16.97 6.47 -2.97
CA TYR A 56 -16.11 5.74 -3.92
C TYR A 56 -16.70 4.39 -4.27
N THR A 57 -16.26 3.82 -5.38
CA THR A 57 -16.67 2.48 -5.81
C THR A 57 -15.45 1.57 -5.96
N LEU A 58 -15.71 0.28 -6.15
CA LEU A 58 -14.63 -0.70 -6.41
C LEU A 58 -13.84 -0.38 -7.69
N ASP A 59 -14.43 0.37 -8.63
CA ASP A 59 -13.73 0.82 -9.83
C ASP A 59 -12.61 1.84 -9.53
N ASP A 60 -12.66 2.48 -8.38
CA ASP A 60 -11.65 3.45 -7.95
C ASP A 60 -10.53 2.82 -7.14
N MET A 61 -10.72 1.57 -6.67
CA MET A 61 -9.78 0.87 -5.79
C MET A 61 -9.12 -0.29 -6.53
N PHE A 62 -7.78 -0.37 -6.41
CA PHE A 62 -6.96 -1.36 -7.10
C PHE A 62 -6.20 -2.19 -6.07
N PRO A 63 -6.66 -3.43 -5.77
CA PRO A 63 -5.88 -4.36 -4.96
C PRO A 63 -4.66 -4.82 -5.73
N LEU A 64 -3.49 -4.76 -5.11
CA LEU A 64 -2.21 -5.05 -5.75
C LEU A 64 -1.50 -6.21 -5.07
N GLY A 65 -0.94 -7.10 -5.88
CA GLY A 65 0.00 -8.12 -5.42
C GLY A 65 1.38 -7.88 -6.01
N PHE A 66 2.41 -8.09 -5.22
CA PHE A 66 3.81 -8.01 -5.65
C PHE A 66 4.41 -9.41 -5.63
N PHE A 67 5.05 -9.79 -6.71
CA PHE A 67 5.49 -11.16 -6.95
C PHE A 67 6.97 -11.23 -7.32
N MET A 68 7.62 -12.28 -6.84
CA MET A 68 8.90 -12.76 -7.37
C MET A 68 8.60 -14.10 -8.04
N GLY A 69 8.59 -14.13 -9.39
CA GLY A 69 8.05 -15.28 -10.12
C GLY A 69 6.57 -15.49 -9.77
N ASP A 70 6.23 -16.67 -9.27
CA ASP A 70 4.85 -17.01 -8.86
C ASP A 70 4.61 -16.84 -7.36
N THR A 71 5.62 -16.43 -6.60
CA THR A 71 5.51 -16.21 -5.16
C THR A 71 5.05 -14.79 -4.87
N MET A 72 3.92 -14.64 -4.20
CA MET A 72 3.46 -13.34 -3.73
C MET A 72 4.24 -12.95 -2.48
N ILE A 73 5.00 -11.86 -2.57
CA ILE A 73 5.92 -11.41 -1.52
C ILE A 73 5.38 -10.21 -0.75
N GLY A 74 4.37 -9.53 -1.29
CA GLY A 74 3.77 -8.37 -0.67
C GLY A 74 2.42 -8.05 -1.27
N GLY A 75 1.69 -7.18 -0.61
CA GLY A 75 0.41 -6.68 -1.05
C GLY A 75 0.27 -5.19 -0.85
N GLY A 76 -0.62 -4.59 -1.60
CA GLY A 76 -0.90 -3.17 -1.49
C GLY A 76 -2.26 -2.81 -2.07
N GLY A 77 -2.57 -1.54 -1.99
CA GLY A 77 -3.80 -1.01 -2.57
C GLY A 77 -3.64 0.46 -2.88
N ILE A 78 -4.28 0.89 -3.95
CA ILE A 78 -4.29 2.29 -4.34
C ILE A 78 -5.71 2.71 -4.70
N LEU A 79 -6.12 3.90 -4.25
CA LEU A 79 -7.43 4.47 -4.47
C LEU A 79 -7.29 5.73 -5.32
N ARG A 80 -7.95 5.75 -6.48
CA ARG A 80 -7.96 6.92 -7.37
C ARG A 80 -8.77 8.05 -6.80
N ARG A 81 -8.32 9.28 -7.08
CA ARG A 81 -9.08 10.51 -6.78
C ARG A 81 -9.43 10.68 -5.31
N TRP A 82 -8.56 10.21 -4.44
CA TRP A 82 -8.78 10.34 -3.00
C TRP A 82 -8.63 11.78 -2.54
N ASN A 83 -9.70 12.30 -1.97
CA ASN A 83 -9.78 13.64 -1.36
C ASN A 83 -9.52 14.80 -2.33
N ALA A 84 -9.15 14.53 -3.58
CA ALA A 84 -8.98 15.50 -4.65
C ALA A 84 -8.94 14.77 -5.99
N PRO A 85 -9.43 15.38 -7.09
CA PRO A 85 -9.47 14.73 -8.39
C PRO A 85 -8.10 14.40 -8.99
N ASN A 86 -7.04 15.05 -8.50
CA ASN A 86 -5.67 14.89 -8.99
C ASN A 86 -4.79 13.99 -8.13
N LYS A 87 -5.32 13.42 -7.04
CA LYS A 87 -4.54 12.61 -6.09
C LYS A 87 -4.97 11.16 -6.10
N ALA A 88 -4.01 10.26 -5.90
CA ALA A 88 -4.26 8.86 -5.61
C ALA A 88 -3.62 8.49 -4.28
N MET A 89 -4.33 7.69 -3.49
CA MET A 89 -3.92 7.30 -2.14
C MET A 89 -3.42 5.86 -2.14
N ILE A 90 -2.18 5.66 -1.71
CA ILE A 90 -1.69 4.33 -1.39
C ILE A 90 -2.20 4.00 0.01
N GLY A 91 -3.18 3.10 0.08
CA GLY A 91 -3.81 2.72 1.35
C GLY A 91 -3.04 1.66 2.13
N LEU A 92 -2.26 0.85 1.42
CA LEU A 92 -1.46 -0.22 1.99
C LEU A 92 -0.26 -0.51 1.10
N LEU A 93 0.87 -0.79 1.70
CA LEU A 93 2.02 -1.44 1.07
C LEU A 93 2.74 -2.23 2.15
N ALA A 94 2.65 -3.55 2.10
CA ALA A 94 3.23 -4.44 3.10
C ALA A 94 3.90 -5.63 2.43
N PHE A 95 5.09 -5.98 2.92
CA PHE A 95 5.85 -7.14 2.47
C PHE A 95 6.00 -8.14 3.61
N ALA A 96 6.02 -9.42 3.26
CA ALA A 96 6.44 -10.45 4.20
C ALA A 96 7.88 -10.13 4.67
N PRO A 97 8.20 -10.31 5.98
CA PRO A 97 9.49 -9.87 6.54
C PRO A 97 10.72 -10.36 5.79
N GLU A 98 10.71 -11.61 5.34
CA GLU A 98 11.81 -12.24 4.60
C GLU A 98 12.09 -11.59 3.24
N TRP A 99 11.11 -10.85 2.70
CA TRP A 99 11.22 -10.19 1.40
C TRP A 99 11.43 -8.68 1.51
N ARG A 100 11.59 -8.16 2.70
CA ARG A 100 11.88 -6.74 2.92
C ARG A 100 13.34 -6.42 2.59
N GLY A 101 13.58 -5.19 2.16
CA GLY A 101 14.93 -4.76 1.76
C GLY A 101 15.29 -5.18 0.35
N GLY A 102 16.57 -5.01 -0.02
CA GLY A 102 17.08 -5.37 -1.34
C GLY A 102 16.51 -4.53 -2.49
N GLY A 103 15.87 -3.39 -2.20
CA GLY A 103 15.27 -2.53 -3.22
C GLY A 103 13.88 -2.98 -3.68
N ARG A 104 13.29 -3.99 -3.07
CA ARG A 104 11.97 -4.52 -3.47
C ARG A 104 10.84 -3.53 -3.23
N GLY A 105 10.84 -2.86 -2.09
CA GLY A 105 9.86 -1.81 -1.80
C GLY A 105 9.97 -0.65 -2.78
N ARG A 106 11.18 -0.22 -3.11
CA ARG A 106 11.43 0.82 -4.11
C ARG A 106 10.90 0.41 -5.49
N ALA A 107 11.13 -0.83 -5.90
CA ALA A 107 10.62 -1.38 -7.16
C ALA A 107 9.09 -1.40 -7.18
N ALA A 108 8.46 -1.77 -6.07
CA ALA A 108 7.00 -1.75 -5.93
C ALA A 108 6.44 -0.32 -6.10
N VAL A 109 7.02 0.66 -5.43
CA VAL A 109 6.59 2.06 -5.54
C VAL A 109 6.74 2.57 -6.96
N ALA A 110 7.83 2.25 -7.65
CA ALA A 110 8.03 2.64 -9.05
C ALA A 110 6.92 2.09 -9.96
N GLN A 111 6.46 0.87 -9.73
CA GLN A 111 5.37 0.28 -10.51
C GLN A 111 4.02 0.91 -10.16
N ILE A 112 3.78 1.25 -8.89
CA ILE A 112 2.58 2.00 -8.48
C ILE A 112 2.55 3.37 -9.18
N GLU A 113 3.67 4.06 -9.23
CA GLU A 113 3.78 5.35 -9.94
C GLU A 113 3.47 5.20 -11.42
N THR A 114 3.99 4.16 -12.07
CA THR A 114 3.70 3.87 -13.47
C THR A 114 2.21 3.65 -13.70
N LEU A 115 1.56 2.88 -12.82
CA LEU A 115 0.11 2.67 -12.87
C LEU A 115 -0.65 4.01 -12.72
N ALA A 116 -0.30 4.80 -11.72
CA ALA A 116 -0.96 6.07 -11.47
C ALA A 116 -0.83 7.06 -12.63
N ARG A 117 0.29 7.04 -13.36
CA ARG A 117 0.50 7.87 -14.55
C ARG A 117 -0.40 7.48 -15.72
N THR A 118 -0.99 6.30 -15.72
CA THR A 118 -1.97 5.90 -16.74
C THR A 118 -3.33 6.55 -16.54
N TRP A 119 -3.58 7.14 -15.36
CA TRP A 119 -4.87 7.74 -15.04
C TRP A 119 -4.90 9.21 -15.40
N PRO A 120 -5.82 9.64 -16.29
CA PRO A 120 -5.92 11.06 -16.64
C PRO A 120 -6.18 11.93 -15.42
N GLY A 121 -5.46 13.04 -15.33
CA GLY A 121 -5.65 14.04 -14.27
C GLY A 121 -5.02 13.71 -12.93
N ILE A 122 -4.49 12.53 -12.73
CA ILE A 122 -3.76 12.17 -11.50
C ILE A 122 -2.30 12.61 -11.66
N ASP A 123 -1.85 13.49 -10.79
CA ASP A 123 -0.48 14.02 -10.81
C ASP A 123 0.26 13.88 -9.49
N ARG A 124 -0.38 13.33 -8.47
CA ARG A 124 0.19 13.24 -7.12
C ARG A 124 -0.22 11.95 -6.41
N LEU A 125 0.75 11.34 -5.76
CA LEU A 125 0.52 10.22 -4.83
C LEU A 125 0.51 10.72 -3.39
N ARG A 126 -0.29 10.09 -2.57
CA ARG A 126 -0.42 10.36 -1.14
C ARG A 126 -0.33 9.05 -0.36
N VAL A 127 0.27 9.08 0.81
CA VAL A 127 0.35 7.95 1.72
C VAL A 127 0.15 8.41 3.15
N GLY A 128 -0.56 7.61 3.94
CA GLY A 128 -0.67 7.80 5.38
C GLY A 128 0.19 6.76 6.10
N VAL A 129 1.05 7.21 7.01
CA VAL A 129 1.95 6.35 7.77
C VAL A 129 1.68 6.54 9.25
N ILE A 130 1.44 5.44 9.96
CA ILE A 130 1.22 5.49 11.41
C ILE A 130 2.50 6.00 12.09
N ALA A 131 2.36 6.97 12.97
CA ALA A 131 3.49 7.75 13.51
C ALA A 131 4.56 6.91 14.20
N ASN A 132 4.21 5.77 14.80
CA ASN A 132 5.17 4.86 15.43
C ASN A 132 5.90 3.95 14.43
N ASN A 133 5.49 3.93 13.17
CA ASN A 133 6.15 3.15 12.13
C ASN A 133 7.30 3.96 11.50
N THR A 134 8.36 4.15 12.27
CA THR A 134 9.50 5.00 11.86
C THR A 134 10.26 4.43 10.67
N ASP A 135 10.32 3.12 10.53
CA ASP A 135 10.94 2.47 9.37
C ASP A 135 10.19 2.80 8.08
N ALA A 136 8.87 2.78 8.11
CA ALA A 136 8.05 3.17 6.97
C ALA A 136 8.21 4.65 6.63
N LEU A 137 8.23 5.54 7.62
CA LEU A 137 8.49 6.96 7.39
C LEU A 137 9.83 7.18 6.68
N THR A 138 10.88 6.51 7.14
CA THR A 138 12.20 6.56 6.51
C THR A 138 12.16 6.05 5.07
N PHE A 139 11.48 4.92 4.85
CA PHE A 139 11.32 4.34 3.52
C PHE A 139 10.62 5.30 2.54
N TRP A 140 9.46 5.84 2.93
CA TRP A 140 8.70 6.72 2.05
C TRP A 140 9.46 7.99 1.69
N ARG A 141 10.18 8.58 2.65
CA ARG A 141 11.03 9.73 2.39
C ARG A 141 12.17 9.39 1.42
N LYS A 142 12.78 8.22 1.55
CA LYS A 142 13.85 7.76 0.64
C LYS A 142 13.37 7.56 -0.80
N VAL A 143 12.12 7.16 -1.00
CA VAL A 143 11.56 7.00 -2.34
C VAL A 143 10.92 8.28 -2.87
N GLY A 144 11.13 9.41 -2.21
CA GLY A 144 10.79 10.74 -2.71
C GLY A 144 9.51 11.35 -2.19
N PHE A 145 8.84 10.72 -1.22
CA PHE A 145 7.68 11.33 -0.57
C PHE A 145 8.13 12.39 0.42
N ILE A 146 7.37 13.48 0.50
CA ILE A 146 7.65 14.63 1.35
C ILE A 146 6.51 14.80 2.33
N ASP A 147 6.84 15.07 3.60
CA ASP A 147 5.85 15.34 4.62
C ASP A 147 4.97 16.52 4.18
N SER A 148 3.66 16.31 4.16
CA SER A 148 2.71 17.34 3.72
C SER A 148 2.47 18.42 4.79
N GLY A 149 2.88 18.16 6.03
CA GLY A 149 2.53 18.98 7.19
C GLY A 149 1.21 18.59 7.84
N GLU A 150 0.44 17.71 7.22
CA GLU A 150 -0.82 17.19 7.76
C GLU A 150 -0.56 15.96 8.62
N ILE A 151 -1.11 15.98 9.84
CA ILE A 151 -1.15 14.82 10.74
C ILE A 151 -2.62 14.60 11.09
N LYS A 152 -3.14 13.42 10.77
CA LYS A 152 -4.49 13.04 11.14
C LYS A 152 -4.49 12.42 12.53
N PRO A 153 -5.39 12.83 13.43
CA PRO A 153 -5.55 12.16 14.71
C PRO A 153 -5.87 10.67 14.52
N LYS A 154 -5.38 9.86 15.43
CA LYS A 154 -5.67 8.43 15.41
C LYS A 154 -7.17 8.14 15.40
N TYR A 155 -7.55 7.13 14.64
CA TYR A 155 -8.90 6.58 14.62
C TYR A 155 -8.82 5.05 14.49
N ALA A 156 -9.83 4.38 15.05
CA ALA A 156 -9.86 2.91 15.01
C ALA A 156 -9.77 2.40 13.56
N PRO A 157 -8.99 1.36 13.27
CA PRO A 157 -8.29 0.47 14.21
C PRO A 157 -6.88 0.92 14.63
N TYR A 158 -6.41 2.07 14.13
CA TYR A 158 -5.05 2.55 14.37
C TYR A 158 -4.86 3.08 15.78
N ILE A 159 -3.66 2.82 16.35
CA ILE A 159 -3.35 3.15 17.74
C ILE A 159 -2.54 4.42 17.90
N GLU A 160 -2.06 5.01 16.81
CA GLU A 160 -1.27 6.25 16.79
C GLU A 160 -1.78 7.18 15.68
N ASP A 161 -1.36 8.44 15.74
CA ASP A 161 -1.65 9.43 14.72
C ASP A 161 -1.06 9.02 13.36
N ILE A 162 -1.60 9.60 12.30
CA ILE A 162 -1.24 9.26 10.93
C ILE A 162 -0.52 10.45 10.29
N VAL A 163 0.73 10.26 9.92
CA VAL A 163 1.53 11.24 9.19
C VAL A 163 1.25 11.12 7.70
N ILE A 164 0.92 12.23 7.06
CA ILE A 164 0.59 12.26 5.64
C ILE A 164 1.78 12.78 4.83
N LEU A 165 2.19 11.96 3.84
CA LEU A 165 3.25 12.33 2.90
C LEU A 165 2.69 12.33 1.48
N GLU A 166 3.29 13.13 0.60
CA GLU A 166 2.89 13.23 -0.79
C GLU A 166 4.10 13.25 -1.71
N LYS A 167 3.89 12.79 -2.95
CA LYS A 167 4.92 12.82 -3.99
C LYS A 167 4.29 13.21 -5.33
N PRO A 168 4.83 14.23 -6.04
CA PRO A 168 4.38 14.51 -7.39
C PRO A 168 4.80 13.39 -8.34
N LEU A 169 3.94 13.04 -9.30
CA LEU A 169 4.22 12.03 -10.33
C LEU A 169 5.04 12.60 -11.48
N TYR A 170 5.03 13.91 -11.63
CA TYR A 170 5.73 14.60 -12.68
C TYR A 170 6.60 15.70 -12.08
N SER A 171 7.73 15.92 -12.68
CA SER A 171 8.65 16.98 -12.25
C SER A 171 8.26 18.35 -12.80
#